data_f8055ed844db19f5647169523f1243e2
#
_entry.id   f8055ed844db19f5647169523f1243e2
#
_cell.length_a   1.000
_cell.length_b   1.000
_cell.length_c   1.000
_cell.angle_alpha   90.00
_cell.angle_beta   90.00
_cell.angle_gamma   90.00
#
_symmetry.space_group_name_H-M   'P 1'
#
loop_
_entity.id
_entity.type
_entity.pdbx_description
1 polymer ?
#
loop_
_entity_poly.entity_id
_entity_poly.type
_entity_poly.pdbx_seq_one_letter_code
_entity_poly.pdbx_strand_id
1 'polypeptide(L)'
;MSAIVDIIAREIIDSRGNPTVEADVLLESGIIGRAAVPSGASTGTKEAVELRDGDTGRYLGKGVLQAVENVNTEIAEAIVGLDVEEQSFIDTTLIDLDGTENKSRLGANAILAVSMACARAAAEESGLPLYRYLGGSGFMQLPTPMMNIINGGAHAENSVDMQEFMII
;
A
#
# COMPACT_ATOMS: atom_id res chain seq x y z
N MET A 1 4.24 21.45 11.02
CA MET A 1 5.08 20.25 11.30
C MET A 1 4.21 19.33 12.11
N SER A 2 3.83 18.20 11.56
CA SER A 2 3.00 17.22 12.24
C SER A 2 3.76 15.90 12.32
N ALA A 3 4.33 15.63 13.50
CA ALA A 3 5.16 14.46 13.72
C ALA A 3 4.30 13.19 13.79
N ILE A 4 4.82 12.11 13.19
CA ILE A 4 4.30 10.77 13.37
C ILE A 4 4.66 10.31 14.78
N VAL A 5 3.66 9.94 15.59
CA VAL A 5 3.88 9.49 16.98
C VAL A 5 3.73 7.98 17.13
N ASP A 6 2.97 7.33 16.26
CA ASP A 6 2.78 5.88 16.32
C ASP A 6 2.37 5.32 14.95
N ILE A 7 2.69 4.04 14.73
CA ILE A 7 2.30 3.27 13.55
C ILE A 7 1.88 1.88 13.99
N ILE A 8 0.68 1.48 13.58
CA ILE A 8 0.11 0.19 13.92
C ILE A 8 -0.40 -0.49 12.66
N ALA A 9 0.14 -1.65 12.34
CA ALA A 9 -0.37 -2.49 11.26
C ALA A 9 -1.10 -3.71 11.78
N ARG A 10 -1.97 -4.23 10.94
CA ARG A 10 -2.72 -5.47 11.17
C ARG A 10 -2.98 -6.19 9.86
N GLU A 11 -3.22 -7.48 9.98
CA GLU A 11 -3.75 -8.29 8.89
C GLU A 11 -5.26 -8.13 8.83
N ILE A 12 -5.78 -7.85 7.64
CA ILE A 12 -7.21 -7.83 7.33
C ILE A 12 -7.51 -8.75 6.15
N ILE A 13 -8.77 -9.02 5.88
CA ILE A 13 -9.21 -9.87 4.75
C ILE A 13 -9.71 -8.98 3.62
N ASP A 14 -9.20 -9.21 2.40
CA ASP A 14 -9.63 -8.52 1.20
C ASP A 14 -10.98 -9.04 0.66
N SER A 15 -11.48 -8.43 -0.41
CA SER A 15 -12.77 -8.81 -1.04
C SER A 15 -12.77 -10.20 -1.67
N ARG A 16 -11.61 -10.83 -1.84
CA ARG A 16 -11.44 -12.20 -2.35
C ARG A 16 -11.20 -13.22 -1.25
N GLY A 17 -11.25 -12.79 0.03
CA GLY A 17 -10.99 -13.66 1.16
C GLY A 17 -9.51 -13.94 1.43
N ASN A 18 -8.58 -13.16 0.85
CA ASN A 18 -7.15 -13.28 1.10
C ASN A 18 -6.69 -12.26 2.14
N PRO A 19 -5.70 -12.60 2.98
CA PRO A 19 -5.08 -11.65 3.88
C PRO A 19 -4.38 -10.49 3.14
N THR A 20 -4.48 -9.28 3.70
CA THR A 20 -3.72 -8.11 3.27
C THR A 20 -3.33 -7.24 4.46
N VAL A 21 -2.39 -6.31 4.25
CA VAL A 21 -1.88 -5.40 5.28
C VAL A 21 -2.73 -4.13 5.31
N GLU A 22 -3.15 -3.72 6.51
CA GLU A 22 -3.68 -2.38 6.80
C GLU A 22 -2.79 -1.71 7.83
N ALA A 23 -2.46 -0.44 7.63
CA ALA A 23 -1.67 0.36 8.55
C ALA A 23 -2.43 1.63 8.96
N ASP A 24 -2.29 1.99 10.24
CA ASP A 24 -2.67 3.28 10.81
C ASP A 24 -1.41 4.06 11.15
N VAL A 25 -1.37 5.33 10.78
CA VAL A 25 -0.36 6.31 11.18
C VAL A 25 -1.03 7.35 12.06
N LEU A 26 -0.58 7.48 13.30
CA LEU A 26 -1.07 8.46 14.26
C LEU A 26 -0.14 9.67 14.29
N LEU A 27 -0.70 10.86 14.21
CA LEU A 27 0.02 12.13 14.32
C LEU A 27 -0.09 12.73 15.72
N GLU A 28 0.85 13.61 16.05
CA GLU A 28 0.83 14.39 17.31
C GLU A 28 -0.46 15.19 17.49
N SER A 29 -1.08 15.63 16.41
CA SER A 29 -2.40 16.30 16.41
C SER A 29 -3.56 15.40 16.80
N GLY A 30 -3.36 14.08 16.83
CA GLY A 30 -4.41 13.08 17.05
C GLY A 30 -5.08 12.57 15.78
N ILE A 31 -4.70 13.07 14.61
CA ILE A 31 -5.18 12.57 13.31
C ILE A 31 -4.63 11.17 13.05
N ILE A 32 -5.47 10.32 12.47
CA ILE A 32 -5.11 8.95 12.07
C ILE A 32 -5.31 8.78 10.57
N GLY A 33 -4.22 8.58 9.84
CA GLY A 33 -4.28 8.15 8.44
C GLY A 33 -4.31 6.63 8.36
N ARG A 34 -5.29 6.06 7.64
CA ARG A 34 -5.43 4.60 7.47
C ARG A 34 -5.34 4.21 6.02
N ALA A 35 -4.57 3.17 5.72
CA ALA A 35 -4.52 2.59 4.39
C ALA A 35 -4.41 1.07 4.42
N ALA A 36 -5.11 0.42 3.49
CA ALA A 36 -4.99 -1.00 3.23
C ALA A 36 -4.41 -1.22 1.83
N VAL A 37 -3.56 -2.21 1.68
CA VAL A 37 -2.86 -2.50 0.41
C VAL A 37 -3.57 -3.59 -0.35
N PRO A 38 -4.20 -3.28 -1.50
CA PRO A 38 -4.82 -4.31 -2.32
C PRO A 38 -3.74 -5.16 -3.01
N SER A 39 -4.06 -6.44 -3.21
CA SER A 39 -3.21 -7.39 -3.93
C SER A 39 -3.70 -7.57 -5.36
N GLY A 40 -2.79 -7.61 -6.34
CA GLY A 40 -3.10 -7.94 -7.72
C GLY A 40 -3.51 -9.41 -7.90
N ALA A 41 -4.20 -9.72 -8.99
CA ALA A 41 -4.52 -11.09 -9.39
C ALA A 41 -3.38 -11.75 -10.17
N SER A 42 -2.60 -10.94 -10.88
CA SER A 42 -1.42 -11.35 -11.66
C SER A 42 -0.21 -10.52 -11.25
N THR A 43 0.98 -11.06 -11.40
CA THR A 43 2.24 -10.38 -11.08
C THR A 43 3.18 -10.38 -12.28
N GLY A 44 3.86 -9.25 -12.50
CA GLY A 44 4.92 -9.12 -13.50
C GLY A 44 6.29 -9.50 -12.91
N THR A 45 7.22 -9.89 -13.77
CA THR A 45 8.59 -10.29 -13.34
C THR A 45 9.42 -9.13 -12.77
N LYS A 46 9.01 -7.88 -13.00
CA LYS A 46 9.67 -6.66 -12.50
C LYS A 46 8.89 -5.99 -11.37
N GLU A 47 7.82 -6.60 -10.92
CA GLU A 47 7.00 -6.08 -9.84
C GLU A 47 7.72 -6.24 -8.48
N ALA A 48 7.51 -5.27 -7.59
CA ALA A 48 7.99 -5.37 -6.23
C ALA A 48 7.29 -6.53 -5.49
N VAL A 49 7.99 -7.16 -4.57
CA VAL A 49 7.53 -8.39 -3.91
C VAL A 49 6.50 -8.08 -2.84
N GLU A 50 5.30 -8.64 -2.99
CA GLU A 50 4.36 -8.75 -1.90
C GLU A 50 4.82 -9.84 -0.93
N LEU A 51 5.20 -9.46 0.29
CA LEU A 51 5.68 -10.41 1.28
C LEU A 51 4.54 -11.26 1.83
N ARG A 52 4.64 -12.57 1.66
CA ARG A 52 3.71 -13.57 2.17
C ARG A 52 4.43 -14.53 3.11
N ASP A 53 3.73 -15.00 4.15
CA ASP A 53 4.33 -15.84 5.20
C ASP A 53 4.75 -17.23 4.68
N GLY A 54 4.10 -17.74 3.64
CA GLY A 54 4.38 -19.07 3.08
C GLY A 54 3.93 -20.23 3.97
N ASP A 55 3.35 -19.98 5.13
CA ASP A 55 2.79 -21.02 6.01
C ASP A 55 1.49 -21.58 5.42
N THR A 56 1.58 -22.78 4.86
CA THR A 56 0.45 -23.47 4.22
C THR A 56 -0.68 -23.83 5.19
N GLY A 57 -0.39 -23.88 6.49
CA GLY A 57 -1.40 -24.11 7.54
C GLY A 57 -2.28 -22.89 7.80
N ARG A 58 -1.90 -21.72 7.27
CA ARG A 58 -2.63 -20.47 7.47
C ARG A 58 -2.88 -19.79 6.11
N TYR A 59 -4.15 -19.62 5.74
CA TYR A 59 -4.57 -19.02 4.47
C TYR A 59 -3.85 -19.58 3.22
N LEU A 60 -3.52 -20.88 3.23
CA LEU A 60 -2.80 -21.54 2.13
C LEU A 60 -1.46 -20.87 1.76
N GLY A 61 -0.74 -20.36 2.76
CA GLY A 61 0.53 -19.65 2.57
C GLY A 61 0.42 -18.16 2.29
N LYS A 62 -0.82 -17.62 2.20
CA LYS A 62 -1.05 -16.21 1.84
C LYS A 62 -1.10 -15.25 3.04
N GLY A 63 -0.80 -15.70 4.26
CA GLY A 63 -0.70 -14.84 5.44
C GLY A 63 0.28 -13.69 5.23
N VAL A 64 0.13 -12.59 5.98
CA VAL A 64 0.97 -11.38 5.89
C VAL A 64 1.50 -10.93 7.25
N LEU A 65 1.59 -11.85 8.22
CA LEU A 65 2.04 -11.51 9.58
C LEU A 65 3.49 -11.03 9.61
N GLN A 66 4.38 -11.54 8.74
CA GLN A 66 5.74 -11.04 8.64
C GLN A 66 5.77 -9.57 8.17
N ALA A 67 4.96 -9.23 7.18
CA ALA A 67 4.83 -7.84 6.73
C ALA A 67 4.26 -6.92 7.82
N VAL A 68 3.26 -7.40 8.56
CA VAL A 68 2.70 -6.69 9.72
C VAL A 68 3.73 -6.48 10.81
N GLU A 69 4.53 -7.49 11.14
CA GLU A 69 5.63 -7.39 12.12
C GLU A 69 6.67 -6.37 11.69
N ASN A 70 7.07 -6.38 10.41
CA ASN A 70 8.01 -5.41 9.87
C ASN A 70 7.51 -3.97 10.01
N VAL A 71 6.20 -3.74 9.84
CA VAL A 71 5.61 -2.41 10.07
C VAL A 71 5.63 -2.03 11.54
N ASN A 72 5.21 -2.94 12.43
CA ASN A 72 5.05 -2.66 13.86
C ASN A 72 6.39 -2.55 14.61
N THR A 73 7.50 -2.93 13.98
CA THR A 73 8.84 -2.89 14.57
C THR A 73 9.77 -1.98 13.77
N GLU A 74 10.47 -2.52 12.80
CA GLU A 74 11.57 -1.85 12.10
C GLU A 74 11.14 -0.61 11.33
N ILE A 75 10.00 -0.66 10.64
CA ILE A 75 9.45 0.50 9.90
C ILE A 75 9.00 1.58 10.89
N ALA A 76 8.28 1.22 11.94
CA ALA A 76 7.85 2.17 12.96
C ALA A 76 9.04 2.87 13.62
N GLU A 77 10.10 2.12 13.99
CA GLU A 77 11.32 2.70 14.57
C GLU A 77 12.01 3.70 13.63
N ALA A 78 11.94 3.47 12.32
CA ALA A 78 12.62 4.30 11.33
C ALA A 78 11.90 5.62 11.04
N ILE A 79 10.56 5.67 11.16
CA ILE A 79 9.79 6.82 10.70
C ILE A 79 8.99 7.55 11.79
N VAL A 80 8.84 6.98 12.99
CA VAL A 80 8.29 7.72 14.14
C VAL A 80 9.18 8.92 14.44
N GLY A 81 8.56 10.09 14.62
CA GLY A 81 9.24 11.38 14.81
C GLY A 81 9.47 12.17 13.52
N LEU A 82 9.28 11.57 12.33
CA LEU A 82 9.35 12.31 11.07
C LEU A 82 8.10 13.17 10.86
N ASP A 83 8.27 14.24 10.07
CA ASP A 83 7.15 15.07 9.63
C ASP A 83 6.36 14.34 8.53
N VAL A 84 5.07 14.14 8.75
CA VAL A 84 4.20 13.40 7.84
C VAL A 84 4.03 14.09 6.48
N GLU A 85 4.26 15.40 6.39
CA GLU A 85 4.18 16.16 5.14
C GLU A 85 5.38 15.91 4.20
N GLU A 86 6.48 15.37 4.73
CA GLU A 86 7.70 15.06 3.97
C GLU A 86 7.62 13.69 3.28
N GLN A 87 6.57 13.48 2.46
CA GLN A 87 6.28 12.19 1.81
C GLN A 87 7.50 11.59 1.09
N SER A 88 8.23 12.40 0.31
CA SER A 88 9.40 11.90 -0.42
C SER A 88 10.52 11.43 0.49
N PHE A 89 10.69 12.06 1.65
CA PHE A 89 11.69 11.66 2.64
C PHE A 89 11.27 10.36 3.33
N ILE A 90 9.99 10.24 3.70
CA ILE A 90 9.42 9.00 4.27
C ILE A 90 9.60 7.85 3.28
N ASP A 91 9.19 8.01 2.02
CA ASP A 91 9.28 6.97 1.00
C ASP A 91 10.73 6.54 0.74
N THR A 92 11.66 7.50 0.67
CA THR A 92 13.09 7.19 0.52
C THR A 92 13.63 6.44 1.72
N THR A 93 13.26 6.85 2.95
CA THR A 93 13.65 6.17 4.19
C THR A 93 13.18 4.70 4.18
N LEU A 94 11.94 4.44 3.76
CA LEU A 94 11.38 3.09 3.67
C LEU A 94 12.10 2.24 2.61
N ILE A 95 12.42 2.83 1.46
CA ILE A 95 13.13 2.15 0.37
C ILE A 95 14.57 1.82 0.79
N ASP A 96 15.27 2.77 1.39
CA ASP A 96 16.65 2.59 1.88
C ASP A 96 16.71 1.59 3.03
N LEU A 97 15.70 1.59 3.91
CA LEU A 97 15.55 0.63 4.99
C LEU A 97 15.40 -0.79 4.45
N ASP A 98 14.59 -1.02 3.41
CA ASP A 98 14.50 -2.32 2.75
C ASP A 98 15.82 -2.74 2.11
N GLY A 99 16.46 -1.84 1.39
CA GLY A 99 17.77 -2.03 0.78
C GLY A 99 17.83 -3.03 -0.37
N THR A 100 16.68 -3.59 -0.80
CA THR A 100 16.60 -4.51 -1.95
C THR A 100 15.96 -3.82 -3.16
N GLU A 101 16.33 -4.26 -4.37
CA GLU A 101 15.80 -3.68 -5.60
C GLU A 101 14.27 -3.82 -5.70
N ASN A 102 13.73 -4.94 -5.26
CA ASN A 102 12.33 -5.33 -5.43
C ASN A 102 11.51 -5.35 -4.12
N LYS A 103 12.00 -4.74 -3.03
CA LYS A 103 11.35 -4.67 -1.71
C LYS A 103 11.08 -6.05 -1.10
N SER A 104 11.98 -7.01 -1.36
CA SER A 104 11.77 -8.39 -0.90
C SER A 104 12.07 -8.62 0.58
N ARG A 105 12.75 -7.69 1.26
CA ARG A 105 13.10 -7.83 2.68
C ARG A 105 11.95 -7.45 3.60
N LEU A 106 11.42 -6.24 3.47
CA LEU A 106 10.31 -5.75 4.28
C LEU A 106 8.95 -6.09 3.68
N GLY A 107 8.91 -6.20 2.36
CA GLY A 107 7.68 -6.39 1.59
C GLY A 107 7.13 -5.08 1.02
N ALA A 108 6.82 -5.08 -0.27
CA ALA A 108 6.19 -3.94 -0.92
C ALA A 108 4.82 -3.59 -0.29
N ASN A 109 4.09 -4.59 0.19
CA ASN A 109 2.83 -4.42 0.91
C ASN A 109 3.03 -3.66 2.23
N ALA A 110 4.04 -3.99 3.03
CA ALA A 110 4.36 -3.28 4.26
C ALA A 110 4.73 -1.81 3.99
N ILE A 111 5.67 -1.58 3.06
CA ILE A 111 6.14 -0.24 2.67
C ILE A 111 4.99 0.62 2.13
N LEU A 112 4.21 0.08 1.21
CA LEU A 112 3.12 0.82 0.58
C LEU A 112 1.98 1.13 1.56
N ALA A 113 1.64 0.22 2.49
CA ALA A 113 0.62 0.46 3.51
C ALA A 113 0.96 1.70 4.33
N VAL A 114 2.21 1.82 4.77
CA VAL A 114 2.69 2.95 5.57
C VAL A 114 2.77 4.22 4.75
N SER A 115 3.35 4.18 3.55
CA SER A 115 3.42 5.34 2.64
C SER A 115 2.04 5.94 2.35
N MET A 116 1.05 5.09 2.04
CA MET A 116 -0.32 5.53 1.79
C MET A 116 -1.02 6.06 3.05
N ALA A 117 -0.76 5.47 4.21
CA ALA A 117 -1.30 5.92 5.48
C ALA A 117 -0.75 7.31 5.85
N CYS A 118 0.56 7.55 5.64
CA CYS A 118 1.18 8.87 5.81
C CYS A 118 0.53 9.91 4.89
N ALA A 119 0.37 9.61 3.59
CA ALA A 119 -0.28 10.53 2.66
C ALA A 119 -1.72 10.90 3.07
N ARG A 120 -2.48 9.94 3.60
CA ARG A 120 -3.83 10.20 4.13
C ARG A 120 -3.82 11.04 5.38
N ALA A 121 -2.91 10.76 6.33
CA ALA A 121 -2.76 11.55 7.53
C ALA A 121 -2.37 13.00 7.21
N ALA A 122 -1.41 13.20 6.30
CA ALA A 122 -0.98 14.52 5.86
C ALA A 122 -2.07 15.30 5.13
N ALA A 123 -2.88 14.62 4.31
CA ALA A 123 -4.02 15.24 3.63
C ALA A 123 -5.07 15.73 4.65
N GLU A 124 -5.40 14.92 5.65
CA GLU A 124 -6.36 15.28 6.70
C GLU A 124 -5.81 16.40 7.59
N GLU A 125 -4.54 16.35 7.97
CA GLU A 125 -3.86 17.43 8.71
C GLU A 125 -3.90 18.75 7.97
N SER A 126 -3.73 18.73 6.64
CA SER A 126 -3.83 19.90 5.78
C SER A 126 -5.27 20.35 5.53
N GLY A 127 -6.30 19.63 6.00
CA GLY A 127 -7.71 19.88 5.72
C GLY A 127 -8.10 19.70 4.26
N LEU A 128 -7.37 18.85 3.52
CA LEU A 128 -7.57 18.61 2.09
C LEU A 128 -8.04 17.17 1.82
N PRO A 129 -8.92 16.96 0.83
CA PRO A 129 -9.15 15.62 0.35
C PRO A 129 -7.88 15.07 -0.33
N LEU A 130 -7.64 13.75 -0.19
CA LEU A 130 -6.40 13.10 -0.66
C LEU A 130 -6.06 13.43 -2.12
N TYR A 131 -7.04 13.43 -3.02
CA TYR A 131 -6.79 13.74 -4.43
C TYR A 131 -6.24 15.17 -4.64
N ARG A 132 -6.67 16.12 -3.80
CA ARG A 132 -6.19 17.51 -3.86
C ARG A 132 -4.81 17.63 -3.25
N TYR A 133 -4.56 16.92 -2.16
CA TYR A 133 -3.24 16.86 -1.52
C TYR A 133 -2.18 16.32 -2.48
N LEU A 134 -2.44 15.18 -3.11
CA LEU A 134 -1.52 14.56 -4.06
C LEU A 134 -1.41 15.32 -5.39
N GLY A 135 -2.52 15.91 -5.86
CA GLY A 135 -2.57 16.62 -7.14
C GLY A 135 -2.06 18.06 -7.12
N GLY A 136 -1.84 18.63 -5.92
CA GLY A 136 -1.37 20.00 -5.74
C GLY A 136 -2.40 21.06 -6.16
N SER A 137 -1.92 22.27 -6.44
CA SER A 137 -2.75 23.46 -6.73
C SER A 137 -3.19 23.58 -8.20
N GLY A 138 -2.73 22.69 -9.08
CA GLY A 138 -3.02 22.73 -10.50
C GLY A 138 -4.48 22.42 -10.87
N PHE A 139 -4.80 22.58 -12.15
CA PHE A 139 -6.07 22.13 -12.71
C PHE A 139 -6.17 20.61 -12.65
N MET A 140 -7.32 20.12 -12.18
CA MET A 140 -7.60 18.69 -12.12
C MET A 140 -8.63 18.30 -13.16
N GLN A 141 -8.34 17.26 -13.90
CA GLN A 141 -9.22 16.68 -14.90
C GLN A 141 -9.42 15.21 -14.59
N LEU A 142 -10.65 14.73 -14.68
CA LEU A 142 -10.92 13.30 -14.61
C LEU A 142 -10.22 12.57 -15.76
N PRO A 143 -9.63 11.41 -15.53
CA PRO A 143 -9.06 10.60 -16.61
C PRO A 143 -10.17 10.15 -17.57
N THR A 144 -9.80 9.86 -18.82
CA THR A 144 -10.71 9.21 -19.76
C THR A 144 -11.12 7.84 -19.20
N PRO A 145 -12.43 7.56 -19.10
CA PRO A 145 -12.88 6.26 -18.61
C PRO A 145 -12.40 5.12 -19.51
N MET A 146 -11.88 4.07 -18.91
CA MET A 146 -11.58 2.82 -19.56
C MET A 146 -12.56 1.74 -19.08
N MET A 147 -13.12 0.98 -19.99
CA MET A 147 -14.04 -0.12 -19.66
C MET A 147 -13.48 -1.44 -20.16
N ASN A 148 -13.29 -2.38 -19.24
CA ASN A 148 -12.87 -3.73 -19.59
C ASN A 148 -14.07 -4.52 -20.10
N ILE A 149 -14.04 -4.89 -21.38
CA ILE A 149 -15.14 -5.58 -22.08
C ILE A 149 -14.95 -7.08 -22.12
N ILE A 150 -13.70 -7.54 -22.25
CA ILE A 150 -13.37 -8.97 -22.30
C ILE A 150 -12.31 -9.25 -21.22
N ASN A 151 -12.58 -10.25 -20.41
CA ASN A 151 -11.62 -10.79 -19.44
C ASN A 151 -11.34 -12.26 -19.73
N GLY A 152 -10.08 -12.65 -19.66
CA GLY A 152 -9.63 -14.03 -19.78
C GLY A 152 -8.31 -14.25 -19.04
N GLY A 153 -7.54 -15.24 -19.40
CA GLY A 153 -6.27 -15.55 -18.78
C GLY A 153 -6.40 -15.67 -17.24
N ALA A 154 -5.57 -14.95 -16.49
CA ALA A 154 -5.60 -14.96 -15.02
C ALA A 154 -6.81 -14.21 -14.40
N HIS A 155 -7.56 -13.45 -15.18
CA HIS A 155 -8.65 -12.60 -14.70
C HIS A 155 -10.04 -13.24 -14.80
N ALA A 156 -10.18 -14.38 -15.50
CA ALA A 156 -11.46 -15.08 -15.59
C ALA A 156 -11.28 -16.58 -15.88
N GLU A 157 -12.14 -17.40 -15.29
CA GLU A 157 -12.20 -18.85 -15.54
C GLU A 157 -12.98 -19.12 -16.84
N ASN A 158 -12.33 -18.94 -17.98
CA ASN A 158 -12.88 -19.26 -19.31
C ASN A 158 -11.76 -19.67 -20.27
N SER A 159 -12.11 -19.93 -21.55
CA SER A 159 -11.16 -20.36 -22.58
C SER A 159 -10.52 -19.21 -23.37
N VAL A 160 -10.66 -17.97 -22.94
CA VAL A 160 -10.08 -16.79 -23.60
C VAL A 160 -8.67 -16.59 -23.09
N ASP A 161 -7.66 -16.67 -23.97
CA ASP A 161 -6.26 -16.48 -23.60
C ASP A 161 -5.91 -15.00 -23.35
N MET A 162 -6.66 -14.07 -23.97
CA MET A 162 -6.46 -12.64 -23.78
C MET A 162 -6.94 -12.22 -22.40
N GLN A 163 -6.04 -11.68 -21.58
CA GLN A 163 -6.31 -11.34 -20.20
C GLN A 163 -7.32 -10.19 -20.07
N GLU A 164 -7.16 -9.15 -20.87
CA GLU A 164 -8.04 -7.97 -20.87
C GLU A 164 -8.15 -7.36 -22.26
N PHE A 165 -9.35 -6.86 -22.57
CA PHE A 165 -9.59 -6.02 -23.72
C PHE A 165 -10.48 -4.84 -23.32
N MET A 166 -9.91 -3.64 -23.40
CA MET A 166 -10.56 -2.41 -22.92
C MET A 166 -10.98 -1.52 -24.06
N ILE A 167 -12.08 -0.80 -23.88
CA ILE A 167 -12.48 0.34 -24.71
C ILE A 167 -12.28 1.64 -23.94
N ILE A 168 -11.99 2.72 -24.67
CA ILE A 168 -11.78 4.07 -24.17
C ILE A 168 -12.80 5.02 -24.80
#